data_c971a08886150239cee9173db67096ea
#
_entry.id   c971a08886150239cee9173db67096ea
#
_cell.length_a   1.000
_cell.length_b   1.000
_cell.length_c   1.000
_cell.angle_alpha   90.00
_cell.angle_beta   90.00
_cell.angle_gamma   90.00
#
_symmetry.space_group_name_H-M   'P 1'
#
loop_
_entity.id
_entity.type
_entity.pdbx_description
1 polymer ?
#
loop_
_entity_poly.entity_id
_entity_poly.type
_entity_poly.pdbx_seq_one_letter_code
_entity_poly.pdbx_strand_id
1 'polypeptide(L)'
;MAIIKLLLSIFIGGAIGAVLGYIGKCSSGSCPLTANPFRGAIYGAVVGLLLALVPSVPPQEAATSSEDKPALHKETMKAHDNKAVGTGERAEGSGILHIDNKSDFEAKVLNASGICLVDLFSDRCPPCQMLAPTISSLADKYSRKVTVCKVNLDRVPAIAREYGVMAIPTVLIIKDGKEVTRLVGLRPEREYANLLDKLTH
;
A
#
# COMPACT_ATOMS: atom_id res chain seq x y z
N MET A 1 44.06 -20.60 -3.57
CA MET A 1 42.99 -20.11 -4.49
C MET A 1 41.85 -19.40 -3.75
N ALA A 2 41.44 -19.81 -2.53
CA ALA A 2 40.35 -19.19 -1.75
C ALA A 2 40.63 -17.72 -1.37
N ILE A 3 41.85 -17.40 -0.93
CA ILE A 3 42.23 -16.05 -0.49
C ILE A 3 42.17 -15.03 -1.66
N ILE A 4 42.57 -15.45 -2.84
CA ILE A 4 42.56 -14.57 -4.05
C ILE A 4 41.10 -14.25 -4.41
N LYS A 5 40.16 -15.21 -4.34
CA LYS A 5 38.74 -14.99 -4.60
C LYS A 5 38.12 -14.03 -3.57
N LEU A 6 38.50 -14.18 -2.30
CA LEU A 6 38.04 -13.32 -1.21
C LEU A 6 38.50 -11.87 -1.41
N LEU A 7 39.80 -11.68 -1.71
CA LEU A 7 40.35 -10.35 -1.96
C LEU A 7 39.70 -9.70 -3.19
N LEU A 8 39.49 -10.46 -4.25
CA LEU A 8 38.84 -9.97 -5.48
C LEU A 8 37.38 -9.54 -5.23
N SER A 9 36.62 -10.29 -4.42
CA SER A 9 35.25 -9.95 -4.06
C SER A 9 35.16 -8.64 -3.26
N ILE A 10 36.08 -8.45 -2.33
CA ILE A 10 36.15 -7.22 -1.50
C ILE A 10 36.47 -6.01 -2.38
N PHE A 11 37.44 -6.16 -3.30
CA PHE A 11 37.85 -5.08 -4.22
C PHE A 11 36.71 -4.70 -5.19
N ILE A 12 36.03 -5.67 -5.77
CA ILE A 12 34.94 -5.42 -6.72
C ILE A 12 33.75 -4.78 -5.97
N GLY A 13 33.37 -5.30 -4.78
CA GLY A 13 32.30 -4.74 -3.97
C GLY A 13 32.57 -3.29 -3.52
N GLY A 14 33.82 -3.00 -3.12
CA GLY A 14 34.23 -1.66 -2.74
C GLY A 14 34.22 -0.69 -3.91
N ALA A 15 34.69 -1.09 -5.10
CA ALA A 15 34.68 -0.26 -6.30
C ALA A 15 33.25 0.07 -6.75
N ILE A 16 32.34 -0.91 -6.78
CA ILE A 16 30.94 -0.71 -7.15
C ILE A 16 30.25 0.21 -6.13
N GLY A 17 30.49 0.00 -4.82
CA GLY A 17 29.94 0.84 -3.77
C GLY A 17 30.40 2.30 -3.84
N ALA A 18 31.65 2.53 -4.21
CA ALA A 18 32.20 3.88 -4.40
C ALA A 18 31.58 4.58 -5.63
N VAL A 19 31.42 3.86 -6.75
CA VAL A 19 30.79 4.39 -7.98
C VAL A 19 29.34 4.74 -7.75
N LEU A 20 28.57 3.86 -7.10
CA LEU A 20 27.17 4.12 -6.76
C LEU A 20 27.03 5.29 -5.79
N GLY A 21 27.94 5.42 -4.81
CA GLY A 21 27.98 6.57 -3.90
C GLY A 21 28.33 7.88 -4.59
N TYR A 22 29.10 7.84 -5.69
CA TYR A 22 29.47 9.03 -6.48
C TYR A 22 28.35 9.47 -7.43
N ILE A 23 27.63 8.51 -8.07
CA ILE A 23 26.52 8.79 -9.00
C ILE A 23 25.26 9.21 -8.25
N GLY A 24 25.07 8.74 -7.00
CA GLY A 24 23.90 9.03 -6.16
C GLY A 24 23.86 10.43 -5.55
N LYS A 25 24.51 11.45 -6.15
CA LYS A 25 24.32 12.86 -5.79
C LYS A 25 22.90 13.29 -6.15
N CYS A 26 21.97 13.08 -5.23
CA CYS A 26 20.63 13.67 -5.33
C CYS A 26 20.72 15.19 -5.30
N SER A 27 20.15 15.85 -6.30
CA SER A 27 20.08 17.30 -6.48
C SER A 27 19.29 18.04 -5.38
N SER A 28 18.74 17.34 -4.39
CA SER A 28 17.91 17.91 -3.31
C SER A 28 18.34 17.43 -1.90
N GLY A 29 19.59 17.56 -1.56
CA GLY A 29 20.12 17.81 -0.20
C GLY A 29 19.69 16.94 1.01
N SER A 30 18.90 15.87 0.89
CA SER A 30 18.27 15.19 2.03
C SER A 30 18.46 13.66 2.11
N CYS A 31 19.60 13.11 1.63
CA CYS A 31 19.93 11.70 1.86
C CYS A 31 21.19 11.58 2.75
N PRO A 32 21.04 11.36 4.07
CA PRO A 32 22.18 11.31 4.99
C PRO A 32 23.07 10.07 4.84
N LEU A 33 22.67 9.04 4.10
CA LEU A 33 23.44 7.79 3.95
C LEU A 33 24.34 7.74 2.72
N THR A 34 24.09 8.52 1.67
CA THR A 34 24.83 8.43 0.39
C THR A 34 25.75 9.62 0.09
N ALA A 35 25.80 10.62 0.95
CA ALA A 35 26.59 11.84 0.73
C ALA A 35 28.11 11.67 0.91
N ASN A 36 28.60 10.50 1.32
CA ASN A 36 30.02 10.28 1.56
C ASN A 36 30.52 9.02 0.85
N PRO A 37 31.43 9.13 -0.14
CA PRO A 37 31.95 7.99 -0.92
C PRO A 37 32.65 6.94 -0.04
N PHE A 38 33.23 7.36 1.09
CA PHE A 38 33.84 6.43 2.06
C PHE A 38 32.81 5.51 2.73
N ARG A 39 31.61 6.00 3.03
CA ARG A 39 30.55 5.16 3.60
C ARG A 39 30.03 4.14 2.58
N GLY A 40 29.87 4.54 1.31
CA GLY A 40 29.50 3.64 0.24
C GLY A 40 30.51 2.50 0.03
N ALA A 41 31.80 2.82 0.09
CA ALA A 41 32.88 1.84 -0.02
C ALA A 41 32.88 0.84 1.15
N ILE A 42 32.63 1.30 2.38
CA ILE A 42 32.56 0.43 3.57
C ILE A 42 31.36 -0.52 3.46
N TYR A 43 30.18 -0.02 3.09
CA TYR A 43 28.99 -0.88 2.91
C TYR A 43 29.18 -1.90 1.78
N GLY A 44 29.77 -1.49 0.66
CA GLY A 44 30.07 -2.38 -0.46
C GLY A 44 31.08 -3.48 -0.07
N ALA A 45 32.09 -3.15 0.71
CA ALA A 45 33.06 -4.11 1.20
C ALA A 45 32.44 -5.12 2.19
N VAL A 46 31.56 -4.67 3.10
CA VAL A 46 30.86 -5.53 4.06
C VAL A 46 29.90 -6.49 3.35
N VAL A 47 29.13 -6.00 2.38
CA VAL A 47 28.21 -6.83 1.58
C VAL A 47 28.99 -7.84 0.74
N GLY A 48 30.09 -7.42 0.11
CA GLY A 48 30.98 -8.32 -0.64
C GLY A 48 31.58 -9.44 0.24
N LEU A 49 31.96 -9.12 1.48
CA LEU A 49 32.44 -10.11 2.45
C LEU A 49 31.35 -11.09 2.86
N LEU A 50 30.13 -10.60 3.13
CA LEU A 50 29.00 -11.45 3.51
C LEU A 50 28.60 -12.41 2.37
N LEU A 51 28.61 -11.95 1.11
CA LEU A 51 28.32 -12.79 -0.04
C LEU A 51 29.44 -13.85 -0.28
N ALA A 52 30.69 -13.53 0.06
CA ALA A 52 31.79 -14.49 -0.04
C ALA A 52 31.74 -15.58 1.03
N LEU A 53 31.04 -15.35 2.15
CA LEU A 53 30.88 -16.30 3.25
C LEU A 53 29.64 -17.20 3.08
N VAL A 54 28.75 -16.90 2.14
CA VAL A 54 27.61 -17.77 1.81
C VAL A 54 28.13 -18.97 1.04
N PRO A 55 27.99 -20.21 1.53
CA PRO A 55 28.33 -21.40 0.76
C PRO A 55 27.45 -21.44 -0.47
N SER A 56 28.10 -21.53 -1.64
CA SER A 56 27.44 -21.63 -2.94
C SER A 56 26.53 -22.86 -2.95
N VAL A 57 25.23 -22.62 -2.86
CA VAL A 57 24.22 -23.66 -3.17
C VAL A 57 24.34 -23.93 -4.66
N PRO A 58 24.59 -25.20 -5.09
CA PRO A 58 24.65 -25.52 -6.50
C PRO A 58 23.28 -25.23 -7.16
N PRO A 59 23.26 -24.81 -8.44
CA PRO A 59 22.00 -24.61 -9.15
C PRO A 59 21.25 -25.94 -9.22
N GLN A 60 20.06 -25.97 -8.67
CA GLN A 60 19.14 -27.09 -8.86
C GLN A 60 18.68 -27.07 -10.31
N GLU A 61 19.14 -28.03 -11.09
CA GLU A 61 18.70 -28.31 -12.44
C GLU A 61 17.18 -28.44 -12.45
N ALA A 62 16.56 -27.67 -13.33
CA ALA A 62 15.15 -27.80 -13.67
C ALA A 62 14.89 -29.19 -14.24
N ALA A 63 14.33 -30.08 -13.42
CA ALA A 63 13.77 -31.31 -13.91
C ALA A 63 12.45 -31.03 -14.61
N THR A 64 12.52 -31.05 -15.93
CA THR A 64 11.37 -31.23 -16.82
C THR A 64 10.82 -32.65 -16.65
N SER A 65 9.57 -32.75 -16.24
CA SER A 65 8.72 -33.93 -16.54
C SER A 65 7.30 -33.40 -16.68
N SER A 66 6.85 -33.27 -17.94
CA SER A 66 5.94 -34.12 -18.71
C SER A 66 4.59 -34.39 -18.03
N GLU A 67 3.61 -33.74 -18.67
CA GLU A 67 2.29 -34.30 -19.02
C GLU A 67 1.69 -35.36 -18.09
N ASP A 68 0.59 -34.95 -17.43
CA ASP A 68 -0.58 -35.82 -17.46
C ASP A 68 -1.85 -34.97 -17.30
N LYS A 69 -2.63 -34.96 -18.38
CA LYS A 69 -4.04 -34.59 -18.39
C LYS A 69 -4.79 -35.92 -18.26
N PRO A 70 -5.79 -36.03 -17.34
CA PRO A 70 -7.10 -36.16 -17.92
C PRO A 70 -8.29 -35.56 -17.14
N ALA A 71 -9.36 -35.44 -17.91
CA ALA A 71 -10.77 -35.55 -17.60
C ALA A 71 -11.50 -34.30 -17.03
N LEU A 72 -12.01 -33.58 -17.98
CA LEU A 72 -13.40 -33.21 -18.22
C LEU A 72 -14.40 -33.64 -17.14
N HIS A 73 -14.75 -32.72 -16.25
CA HIS A 73 -16.03 -32.77 -15.58
C HIS A 73 -16.90 -31.61 -16.05
N LYS A 74 -17.85 -32.03 -16.88
CA LYS A 74 -18.89 -31.18 -17.47
C LYS A 74 -20.04 -31.21 -16.49
N GLU A 75 -20.19 -30.13 -15.70
CA GLU A 75 -21.45 -29.88 -14.98
C GLU A 75 -21.94 -28.48 -15.25
N THR A 76 -22.89 -28.47 -16.09
CA THR A 76 -24.15 -27.73 -16.14
C THR A 76 -24.08 -26.26 -15.67
N MET A 77 -23.95 -25.40 -16.69
CA MET A 77 -24.37 -24.02 -16.65
C MET A 77 -25.85 -23.94 -16.27
N LYS A 78 -26.13 -23.37 -15.11
CA LYS A 78 -27.43 -22.75 -14.85
C LYS A 78 -27.22 -21.25 -14.98
N ALA A 79 -27.72 -20.72 -16.08
CA ALA A 79 -27.89 -19.31 -16.29
C ALA A 79 -28.77 -18.75 -15.16
N HIS A 80 -28.25 -17.83 -14.39
CA HIS A 80 -29.06 -16.93 -13.59
C HIS A 80 -28.96 -15.56 -14.22
N ASP A 81 -30.10 -15.16 -14.78
CA ASP A 81 -30.38 -13.83 -15.26
C ASP A 81 -29.97 -12.79 -14.21
N ASN A 82 -28.97 -12.00 -14.53
CA ASN A 82 -28.59 -10.84 -13.74
C ASN A 82 -29.37 -9.63 -14.19
N LYS A 83 -30.59 -9.53 -13.69
CA LYS A 83 -31.42 -8.33 -13.76
C LYS A 83 -30.74 -7.24 -12.96
N ALA A 84 -30.19 -6.26 -13.67
CA ALA A 84 -29.75 -5.01 -13.10
C ALA A 84 -30.90 -4.35 -12.32
N VAL A 85 -30.80 -4.31 -11.03
CA VAL A 85 -31.60 -3.42 -10.16
C VAL A 85 -30.59 -2.64 -9.32
N GLY A 86 -30.35 -1.40 -9.75
CA GLY A 86 -29.75 -0.40 -8.91
C GLY A 86 -30.71 -0.05 -7.78
N THR A 87 -30.50 -0.61 -6.63
CA THR A 87 -31.06 -0.13 -5.37
C THR A 87 -29.89 0.01 -4.42
N GLY A 88 -29.55 1.25 -4.10
CA GLY A 88 -28.61 1.57 -3.06
C GLY A 88 -29.09 0.96 -1.75
N GLU A 89 -28.53 -0.17 -1.38
CA GLU A 89 -28.68 -0.72 -0.03
C GLU A 89 -27.89 0.18 0.92
N ARG A 90 -28.66 1.06 1.55
CA ARG A 90 -28.26 1.72 2.79
C ARG A 90 -28.16 0.61 3.82
N ALA A 91 -26.94 0.14 4.11
CA ALA A 91 -26.70 -0.77 5.21
C ALA A 91 -27.16 -0.07 6.50
N GLU A 92 -28.27 -0.53 7.04
CA GLU A 92 -28.77 -0.13 8.35
C GLU A 92 -27.76 -0.57 9.40
N GLY A 93 -27.13 0.42 10.11
CA GLY A 93 -26.32 0.12 11.28
C GLY A 93 -25.13 1.02 11.55
N SER A 94 -24.46 1.56 10.58
CA SER A 94 -23.50 2.67 10.74
C SER A 94 -23.55 3.49 9.47
N GLY A 95 -23.57 4.82 9.58
CA GLY A 95 -23.62 5.72 8.42
C GLY A 95 -22.37 5.68 7.52
N ILE A 96 -21.73 4.51 7.39
CA ILE A 96 -20.51 4.27 6.64
C ILE A 96 -20.87 3.69 5.27
N LEU A 97 -20.38 4.35 4.21
CA LEU A 97 -20.52 3.90 2.84
C LEU A 97 -19.36 2.97 2.46
N HIS A 98 -19.68 1.79 1.94
CA HIS A 98 -18.68 0.92 1.34
C HIS A 98 -18.51 1.25 -0.14
N ILE A 99 -17.26 1.31 -0.58
CA ILE A 99 -16.87 1.62 -1.96
C ILE A 99 -16.24 0.36 -2.56
N ASP A 100 -16.92 -0.21 -3.53
CA ASP A 100 -16.54 -1.50 -4.12
C ASP A 100 -15.85 -1.38 -5.48
N ASN A 101 -15.90 -0.21 -6.10
CA ASN A 101 -15.27 0.06 -7.39
C ASN A 101 -14.92 1.54 -7.58
N LYS A 102 -14.20 1.85 -8.66
CA LYS A 102 -13.74 3.22 -8.94
C LYS A 102 -14.91 4.16 -9.27
N SER A 103 -15.92 3.71 -9.99
CA SER A 103 -17.11 4.54 -10.32
C SER A 103 -17.86 4.95 -9.06
N ASP A 104 -17.98 4.06 -8.09
CA ASP A 104 -18.56 4.36 -6.79
C ASP A 104 -17.76 5.41 -6.03
N PHE A 105 -16.42 5.30 -6.09
CA PHE A 105 -15.55 6.29 -5.47
C PHE A 105 -15.75 7.67 -6.11
N GLU A 106 -15.76 7.74 -7.43
CA GLU A 106 -16.01 8.99 -8.16
C GLU A 106 -17.37 9.59 -7.81
N ALA A 107 -18.42 8.77 -7.83
CA ALA A 107 -19.79 9.23 -7.58
C ALA A 107 -20.04 9.65 -6.13
N LYS A 108 -19.55 8.86 -5.16
CA LYS A 108 -19.90 9.02 -3.74
C LYS A 108 -18.88 9.86 -2.96
N VAL A 109 -17.67 10.06 -3.51
CA VAL A 109 -16.58 10.80 -2.85
C VAL A 109 -16.18 12.02 -3.64
N LEU A 110 -15.83 11.88 -4.94
CA LEU A 110 -15.31 13.01 -5.72
C LEU A 110 -16.40 13.98 -6.19
N ASN A 111 -17.56 13.44 -6.53
CA ASN A 111 -18.72 14.25 -6.98
C ASN A 111 -19.65 14.64 -5.83
N ALA A 112 -19.34 14.19 -4.60
CA ALA A 112 -20.12 14.57 -3.43
C ALA A 112 -19.74 15.98 -2.97
N SER A 113 -20.77 16.77 -2.58
CA SER A 113 -20.56 18.04 -1.90
C SER A 113 -20.30 17.81 -0.41
N GLY A 114 -19.45 18.64 0.17
CA GLY A 114 -19.13 18.60 1.59
C GLY A 114 -17.89 17.77 1.91
N ILE A 115 -17.83 17.22 3.12
CA ILE A 115 -16.65 16.54 3.64
C ILE A 115 -16.85 15.03 3.61
N CYS A 116 -15.89 14.33 3.03
CA CYS A 116 -15.78 12.87 3.05
C CYS A 116 -14.52 12.44 3.83
N LEU A 117 -14.70 11.55 4.81
CA LEU A 117 -13.62 10.81 5.45
C LEU A 117 -13.55 9.45 4.79
N VAL A 118 -12.42 9.10 4.18
CA VAL A 118 -12.23 7.88 3.42
C VAL A 118 -11.16 7.01 4.06
N ASP A 119 -11.56 5.89 4.64
CA ASP A 119 -10.66 4.88 5.22
C ASP A 119 -10.21 3.90 4.14
N LEU A 120 -8.91 3.97 3.79
CA LEU A 120 -8.27 3.07 2.85
C LEU A 120 -7.61 1.92 3.62
N PHE A 121 -8.15 0.71 3.46
CA PHE A 121 -7.78 -0.45 4.27
C PHE A 121 -7.62 -1.73 3.44
N SER A 122 -7.16 -2.80 4.09
CA SER A 122 -7.18 -4.19 3.59
C SER A 122 -7.68 -5.11 4.69
N ASP A 123 -8.35 -6.20 4.31
CA ASP A 123 -8.89 -7.18 5.26
C ASP A 123 -7.78 -7.86 6.08
N ARG A 124 -6.58 -7.97 5.52
CA ARG A 124 -5.41 -8.62 6.15
C ARG A 124 -4.47 -7.66 6.87
N CYS A 125 -4.93 -6.47 7.21
CA CYS A 125 -4.15 -5.41 7.85
C CYS A 125 -4.54 -5.28 9.33
N PRO A 126 -3.75 -5.81 10.30
CA PRO A 126 -4.07 -5.71 11.73
C PRO A 126 -4.25 -4.28 12.23
N PRO A 127 -3.40 -3.28 11.87
CA PRO A 127 -3.63 -1.91 12.29
C PRO A 127 -4.90 -1.28 11.70
N CYS A 128 -5.35 -1.74 10.51
CA CYS A 128 -6.63 -1.29 9.94
C CYS A 128 -7.82 -1.81 10.77
N GLN A 129 -7.74 -3.06 11.25
CA GLN A 129 -8.76 -3.64 12.13
C GLN A 129 -8.82 -2.90 13.47
N MET A 130 -7.69 -2.46 13.99
CA MET A 130 -7.63 -1.63 15.21
C MET A 130 -8.23 -0.24 15.00
N LEU A 131 -8.15 0.32 13.80
CA LEU A 131 -8.72 1.61 13.45
C LEU A 131 -10.24 1.55 13.25
N ALA A 132 -10.78 0.41 12.85
CA ALA A 132 -12.20 0.27 12.49
C ALA A 132 -13.19 0.80 13.54
N PRO A 133 -13.05 0.54 14.85
CA PRO A 133 -13.94 1.11 15.86
C PRO A 133 -13.86 2.64 15.93
N THR A 134 -12.69 3.22 15.73
CA THR A 134 -12.51 4.68 15.66
C THR A 134 -13.26 5.27 14.47
N ILE A 135 -13.18 4.64 13.30
CA ILE A 135 -13.92 5.09 12.10
C ILE A 135 -15.44 5.03 12.34
N SER A 136 -15.92 3.97 13.01
CA SER A 136 -17.33 3.86 13.37
C SER A 136 -17.78 4.96 14.33
N SER A 137 -16.99 5.23 15.38
CA SER A 137 -17.24 6.32 16.33
C SER A 137 -17.32 7.68 15.63
N LEU A 138 -16.41 7.94 14.68
CA LEU A 138 -16.40 9.18 13.90
C LEU A 138 -17.62 9.27 12.97
N ALA A 139 -18.04 8.16 12.36
CA ALA A 139 -19.22 8.12 11.51
C ALA A 139 -20.48 8.51 12.28
N ASP A 140 -20.64 7.99 13.50
CA ASP A 140 -21.77 8.32 14.36
C ASP A 140 -21.72 9.79 14.81
N LYS A 141 -20.55 10.23 15.30
CA LYS A 141 -20.36 11.58 15.83
C LYS A 141 -20.57 12.68 14.77
N TYR A 142 -20.14 12.44 13.54
CA TYR A 142 -20.18 13.42 12.46
C TYR A 142 -21.25 13.13 11.39
N SER A 143 -22.19 12.24 11.64
CA SER A 143 -23.18 11.71 10.69
C SER A 143 -23.97 12.75 9.88
N ARG A 144 -24.11 13.98 10.41
CA ARG A 144 -24.82 15.09 9.73
C ARG A 144 -23.91 16.03 8.95
N LYS A 145 -22.59 15.94 9.13
CA LYS A 145 -21.63 16.91 8.60
C LYS A 145 -20.58 16.25 7.69
N VAL A 146 -20.32 14.96 7.89
CA VAL A 146 -19.26 14.22 7.20
C VAL A 146 -19.80 12.90 6.68
N THR A 147 -19.52 12.61 5.43
CA THR A 147 -19.77 11.29 4.84
C THR A 147 -18.55 10.41 5.13
N VAL A 148 -18.75 9.27 5.78
CA VAL A 148 -17.68 8.33 6.06
C VAL A 148 -17.74 7.17 5.07
N CYS A 149 -16.62 6.93 4.38
CA CYS A 149 -16.48 5.89 3.37
C CYS A 149 -15.37 4.92 3.74
N LYS A 150 -15.51 3.66 3.36
CA LYS A 150 -14.46 2.64 3.47
C LYS A 150 -14.16 2.05 2.09
N VAL A 151 -12.87 1.95 1.76
CA VAL A 151 -12.39 1.40 0.50
C VAL A 151 -11.43 0.26 0.80
N ASN A 152 -11.79 -0.94 0.39
CA ASN A 152 -10.88 -2.09 0.47
C ASN A 152 -9.93 -2.07 -0.74
N LEU A 153 -8.65 -1.80 -0.49
CA LEU A 153 -7.63 -1.70 -1.54
C LEU A 153 -7.27 -3.05 -2.17
N ASP A 154 -7.62 -4.16 -1.53
CA ASP A 154 -7.48 -5.49 -2.14
C ASP A 154 -8.49 -5.65 -3.30
N ARG A 155 -9.66 -4.99 -3.20
CA ARG A 155 -10.72 -5.00 -4.23
C ARG A 155 -10.57 -3.88 -5.24
N VAL A 156 -10.11 -2.70 -4.81
CA VAL A 156 -10.00 -1.50 -5.64
C VAL A 156 -8.56 -0.96 -5.65
N PRO A 157 -7.57 -1.72 -6.14
CA PRO A 157 -6.16 -1.33 -6.11
C PRO A 157 -5.84 -0.10 -6.98
N ALA A 158 -6.73 0.26 -7.89
CA ALA A 158 -6.59 1.45 -8.72
C ALA A 158 -6.55 2.73 -7.86
N ILE A 159 -7.35 2.82 -6.81
CA ILE A 159 -7.40 3.97 -5.90
C ILE A 159 -6.07 4.12 -5.16
N ALA A 160 -5.45 3.01 -4.72
CA ALA A 160 -4.15 3.06 -4.06
C ALA A 160 -3.08 3.70 -4.96
N ARG A 161 -3.06 3.35 -6.23
CA ARG A 161 -2.12 3.91 -7.22
C ARG A 161 -2.40 5.38 -7.52
N GLU A 162 -3.66 5.73 -7.72
CA GLU A 162 -4.09 7.09 -8.09
C GLU A 162 -3.79 8.10 -6.97
N TYR A 163 -4.02 7.68 -5.71
CA TYR A 163 -3.77 8.52 -4.53
C TYR A 163 -2.36 8.35 -3.95
N GLY A 164 -1.49 7.56 -4.58
CA GLY A 164 -0.12 7.31 -4.12
C GLY A 164 -0.07 6.74 -2.71
N VAL A 165 -0.95 5.79 -2.38
CA VAL A 165 -1.03 5.18 -1.05
C VAL A 165 0.13 4.21 -0.87
N MET A 166 1.08 4.57 -0.01
CA MET A 166 2.30 3.80 0.25
C MET A 166 2.18 2.90 1.49
N ALA A 167 1.22 3.15 2.35
CA ALA A 167 1.00 2.40 3.60
C ALA A 167 -0.48 2.43 4.00
N ILE A 168 -0.94 1.43 4.74
CA ILE A 168 -2.29 1.33 5.30
C ILE A 168 -2.24 1.06 6.80
N PRO A 169 -3.24 1.53 7.57
CA PRO A 169 -4.38 2.34 7.10
C PRO A 169 -3.94 3.73 6.63
N THR A 170 -4.61 4.27 5.64
CA THR A 170 -4.53 5.67 5.26
C THR A 170 -5.94 6.24 5.22
N VAL A 171 -6.16 7.31 5.98
CA VAL A 171 -7.44 8.03 5.99
C VAL A 171 -7.29 9.34 5.23
N LEU A 172 -8.06 9.49 4.14
CA LEU A 172 -8.13 10.73 3.38
C LEU A 172 -9.28 11.58 3.90
N ILE A 173 -9.06 12.88 4.00
CA ILE A 173 -10.11 13.87 4.17
C ILE A 173 -10.27 14.62 2.85
N ILE A 174 -11.42 14.45 2.24
CA ILE A 174 -11.77 15.05 0.95
C ILE A 174 -12.89 16.06 1.19
N LYS A 175 -12.74 17.27 0.67
CA LYS A 175 -13.77 18.32 0.72
C LYS A 175 -14.09 18.78 -0.70
N ASP A 176 -15.36 18.71 -1.07
CA ASP A 176 -15.85 19.11 -2.40
C ASP A 176 -15.02 18.45 -3.53
N GLY A 177 -14.78 17.14 -3.42
CA GLY A 177 -14.04 16.33 -4.37
C GLY A 177 -12.52 16.49 -4.37
N LYS A 178 -11.96 17.31 -3.47
CA LYS A 178 -10.50 17.54 -3.39
C LYS A 178 -9.92 17.04 -2.09
N GLU A 179 -8.80 16.32 -2.16
CA GLU A 179 -8.07 15.93 -0.96
C GLU A 179 -7.53 17.18 -0.24
N VAL A 180 -7.93 17.34 1.01
CA VAL A 180 -7.50 18.45 1.88
C VAL A 180 -6.31 18.01 2.73
N THR A 181 -6.36 16.79 3.26
CA THR A 181 -5.31 16.21 4.09
C THR A 181 -5.45 14.70 4.18
N ARG A 182 -4.39 14.04 4.65
CA ARG A 182 -4.40 12.60 4.95
C ARG A 182 -3.68 12.28 6.24
N LEU A 183 -4.10 11.20 6.88
CA LEU A 183 -3.41 10.61 8.02
C LEU A 183 -2.98 9.19 7.64
N VAL A 184 -1.69 8.91 7.77
CA VAL A 184 -1.12 7.60 7.46
C VAL A 184 -0.81 6.86 8.76
N GLY A 185 -1.18 5.58 8.81
CA GLY A 185 -1.01 4.72 9.97
C GLY A 185 -2.11 4.89 11.01
N LEU A 186 -2.01 4.08 12.05
CA LEU A 186 -2.94 4.13 13.18
C LEU A 186 -2.71 5.42 13.98
N ARG A 187 -3.78 6.22 14.13
CA ARG A 187 -3.78 7.47 14.89
C ARG A 187 -4.88 7.45 15.94
N PRO A 188 -4.71 8.18 17.04
CA PRO A 188 -5.77 8.33 18.04
C PRO A 188 -6.96 9.14 17.47
N GLU A 189 -8.17 8.79 17.90
CA GLU A 189 -9.44 9.40 17.44
C GLU A 189 -9.41 10.95 17.48
N ARG A 190 -8.79 11.51 18.51
CA ARG A 190 -8.69 12.98 18.67
C ARG A 190 -8.01 13.70 17.48
N GLU A 191 -7.10 13.03 16.78
CA GLU A 191 -6.45 13.63 15.61
C GLU A 191 -7.41 13.79 14.44
N TYR A 192 -8.22 12.77 14.19
CA TYR A 192 -9.28 12.82 13.18
C TYR A 192 -10.35 13.85 13.57
N ALA A 193 -10.80 13.81 14.82
CA ALA A 193 -11.81 14.74 15.33
C ALA A 193 -11.37 16.19 15.19
N ASN A 194 -10.14 16.53 15.59
CA ASN A 194 -9.59 17.89 15.48
C ASN A 194 -9.55 18.40 14.03
N LEU A 195 -9.27 17.51 13.05
CA LEU A 195 -9.30 17.87 11.64
C LEU A 195 -10.73 18.10 11.15
N LEU A 196 -11.64 17.20 11.50
CA LEU A 196 -13.05 17.32 11.11
C LEU A 196 -13.70 18.56 11.73
N ASP A 197 -13.43 18.85 12.99
CA ASP A 197 -13.95 20.05 13.66
C ASP A 197 -13.52 21.33 12.93
N LYS A 198 -12.24 21.43 12.54
CA LYS A 198 -11.73 22.60 11.78
C LYS A 198 -12.37 22.77 10.40
N LEU A 199 -12.82 21.68 9.77
CA LEU A 199 -13.37 21.70 8.42
C LEU A 199 -14.89 21.87 8.39
N THR A 200 -15.57 21.55 9.51
CA THR A 200 -17.03 21.62 9.68
C THR A 200 -17.53 22.91 10.31
N HIS A 201 -16.64 23.78 10.75
CA HIS A 201 -16.89 25.15 11.21
C HIS A 201 -16.56 26.15 10.10
#